data_341bef3605a25e811af2bcc96c9699d3
#
_entry.id   341bef3605a25e811af2bcc96c9699d3
#
_cell.length_a   1.000
_cell.length_b   1.000
_cell.length_c   1.000
_cell.angle_alpha   90.00
_cell.angle_beta   90.00
_cell.angle_gamma   90.00
#
_symmetry.space_group_name_H-M   'P 1'
#
loop_
_entity.id
_entity.type
_entity.pdbx_description
1 polymer ?
#
loop_
_entity_poly.entity_id
_entity_poly.type
_entity_poly.pdbx_seq_one_letter_code
_entity_poly.pdbx_strand_id
1 'polypeptide(L)'
;MSFELKSVPTWDIYDSTKLDTWVTCHRKYFYEYILGWRPDVPSHDLYFGQCWHMAREHQLLYGYEDVLGAFTKFETEYRKLFPPETDAVYNPKVPAAVLQALLNYHNDRPYDLIENEVVEIDGVKMTEISGTVPVDDHRKLHYKMDSIMHHLQEDYFFSWDHKSTTGKWFHDTRWDAEYFLSNQNGTYTHCLYCMFPIEKVRGVEFCKVGFEFLQRSSKNRSAGYHAGIRHIPAFKEPDAMNVWLWNVLDYLNDIERDMDRLHHSSEGDSVLMAFQLNPKSCTSYKGCPFHEYCLAWANPLQRCAEPPIGFRVEHWDPSAMETTNKKDLEFR
;
A
#
# COMPACT_ATOMS: atom_id res chain seq x y z
N MET A 1 -8.36 -12.34 36.77
CA MET A 1 -9.20 -11.40 36.01
C MET A 1 -9.25 -11.95 34.59
N SER A 2 -10.42 -12.23 34.08
CA SER A 2 -10.55 -12.63 32.67
C SER A 2 -10.22 -11.41 31.81
N PHE A 3 -9.36 -11.58 30.81
CA PHE A 3 -9.09 -10.56 29.80
C PHE A 3 -10.35 -10.43 28.92
N GLU A 4 -10.91 -9.22 28.87
CA GLU A 4 -12.01 -8.91 27.97
C GLU A 4 -11.48 -8.06 26.84
N LEU A 5 -11.60 -8.57 25.61
CA LEU A 5 -11.18 -7.87 24.40
C LEU A 5 -12.17 -6.71 24.14
N LYS A 6 -11.68 -5.49 24.29
CA LYS A 6 -12.49 -4.29 24.06
C LYS A 6 -12.56 -3.97 22.58
N SER A 7 -13.76 -3.84 22.04
CA SER A 7 -13.98 -3.35 20.68
C SER A 7 -13.40 -1.95 20.49
N VAL A 8 -12.79 -1.73 19.34
CA VAL A 8 -12.30 -0.42 18.92
C VAL A 8 -12.95 -0.03 17.58
N PRO A 9 -13.21 1.25 17.33
CA PRO A 9 -13.93 1.71 16.12
C PRO A 9 -13.25 1.29 14.82
N THR A 10 -11.93 1.13 14.83
CA THR A 10 -11.15 0.76 13.63
C THR A 10 -11.38 -0.66 13.16
N TRP A 11 -12.05 -1.53 13.93
CA TRP A 11 -12.36 -2.89 13.50
C TRP A 11 -13.28 -2.92 12.28
N ASP A 12 -14.22 -1.96 12.22
CA ASP A 12 -15.23 -1.87 11.16
C ASP A 12 -14.83 -0.91 10.02
N ILE A 13 -13.59 -0.42 10.03
CA ILE A 13 -13.03 0.43 8.99
C ILE A 13 -12.11 -0.40 8.10
N TYR A 14 -12.45 -0.55 6.83
CA TYR A 14 -11.75 -1.42 5.88
C TYR A 14 -11.04 -0.62 4.81
N ASP A 15 -9.89 -1.14 4.37
CA ASP A 15 -9.14 -0.68 3.20
C ASP A 15 -8.50 -1.88 2.48
N SER A 16 -7.88 -1.65 1.34
CA SER A 16 -7.21 -2.70 0.57
C SER A 16 -6.11 -3.41 1.36
N THR A 17 -5.41 -2.70 2.28
CA THR A 17 -4.33 -3.26 3.11
C THR A 17 -4.85 -4.29 4.10
N LYS A 18 -5.98 -4.00 4.75
CA LYS A 18 -6.65 -4.95 5.64
C LYS A 18 -7.15 -6.17 4.86
N LEU A 19 -7.76 -5.96 3.69
CA LEU A 19 -8.23 -7.05 2.85
C LEU A 19 -7.08 -7.95 2.37
N ASP A 20 -5.95 -7.37 1.96
CA ASP A 20 -4.76 -8.14 1.55
C ASP A 20 -4.18 -8.94 2.72
N THR A 21 -4.20 -8.38 3.93
CA THR A 21 -3.77 -9.12 5.13
C THR A 21 -4.75 -10.25 5.47
N TRP A 22 -6.06 -10.03 5.32
CA TRP A 22 -7.08 -11.06 5.50
C TRP A 22 -6.84 -12.25 4.57
N VAL A 23 -6.72 -11.99 3.26
CA VAL A 23 -6.44 -13.01 2.24
C VAL A 23 -5.12 -13.74 2.51
N THR A 24 -4.11 -13.02 3.02
CA THR A 24 -2.81 -13.61 3.34
C THR A 24 -2.90 -14.56 4.52
N CYS A 25 -3.48 -14.14 5.65
CA CYS A 25 -3.63 -14.96 6.85
C CYS A 25 -4.56 -14.30 7.86
N HIS A 26 -5.69 -14.95 8.18
CA HIS A 26 -6.66 -14.43 9.15
C HIS A 26 -6.02 -14.26 10.55
N ARG A 27 -5.13 -15.16 10.99
CA ARG A 27 -4.42 -15.03 12.27
C ARG A 27 -3.50 -13.80 12.31
N LYS A 28 -2.85 -13.46 11.18
CA LYS A 28 -2.09 -12.22 11.06
C LYS A 28 -3.01 -11.01 11.18
N TYR A 29 -4.17 -11.04 10.52
CA TYR A 29 -5.20 -10.01 10.64
C TYR A 29 -5.62 -9.80 12.10
N PHE A 30 -5.85 -10.87 12.86
CA PHE A 30 -6.17 -10.80 14.29
C PHE A 30 -5.10 -10.04 15.09
N TYR A 31 -3.82 -10.40 14.93
CA TYR A 31 -2.75 -9.71 15.65
C TYR A 31 -2.61 -8.24 15.22
N GLU A 32 -2.66 -7.97 13.92
CA GLU A 32 -2.39 -6.62 13.39
C GLU A 32 -3.56 -5.65 13.54
N TYR A 33 -4.80 -6.11 13.38
CA TYR A 33 -5.95 -5.20 13.30
C TYR A 33 -6.94 -5.36 14.45
N ILE A 34 -7.07 -6.55 15.01
CA ILE A 34 -7.93 -6.74 16.18
C ILE A 34 -7.17 -6.38 17.46
N LEU A 35 -5.97 -6.91 17.66
CA LEU A 35 -5.12 -6.54 18.81
C LEU A 35 -4.31 -5.26 18.59
N GLY A 36 -4.14 -4.81 17.36
CA GLY A 36 -3.37 -3.62 17.03
C GLY A 36 -1.86 -3.78 17.22
N TRP A 37 -1.32 -4.99 17.20
CA TRP A 37 0.09 -5.21 17.43
C TRP A 37 0.96 -4.81 16.25
N ARG A 38 1.86 -3.87 16.49
CA ARG A 38 2.82 -3.34 15.52
C ARG A 38 4.24 -3.46 16.06
N PRO A 39 5.23 -3.86 15.26
CA PRO A 39 6.64 -3.79 15.68
C PRO A 39 7.02 -2.39 16.15
N ASP A 40 7.81 -2.29 17.21
CA ASP A 40 8.26 -1.00 17.78
C ASP A 40 9.20 -0.25 16.83
N VAL A 41 9.93 -0.99 15.98
CA VAL A 41 10.90 -0.41 15.05
C VAL A 41 10.18 0.07 13.79
N PRO A 42 10.31 1.35 13.41
CA PRO A 42 9.76 1.85 12.16
C PRO A 42 10.29 1.08 10.95
N SER A 43 9.40 0.73 10.04
CA SER A 43 9.80 0.10 8.77
C SER A 43 10.45 1.14 7.86
N HIS A 44 11.75 0.99 7.60
CA HIS A 44 12.46 1.82 6.63
C HIS A 44 11.79 1.79 5.25
N ASP A 45 11.41 0.58 4.78
CA ASP A 45 10.81 0.43 3.44
C ASP A 45 9.49 1.19 3.30
N LEU A 46 8.64 1.17 4.34
CA LEU A 46 7.37 1.90 4.34
C LEU A 46 7.60 3.41 4.38
N TYR A 47 8.44 3.89 5.28
CA TYR A 47 8.69 5.33 5.41
C TYR A 47 9.40 5.91 4.19
N PHE A 48 10.36 5.18 3.63
CA PHE A 48 10.99 5.54 2.37
C PHE A 48 9.95 5.66 1.24
N GLY A 49 9.01 4.69 1.17
CA GLY A 49 7.90 4.73 0.22
C GLY A 49 7.05 5.99 0.37
N GLN A 50 6.66 6.35 1.60
CA GLN A 50 5.90 7.57 1.86
C GLN A 50 6.63 8.83 1.39
N CYS A 51 7.93 8.96 1.71
CA CYS A 51 8.74 10.08 1.25
C CYS A 51 8.88 10.10 -0.28
N TRP A 52 8.96 8.92 -0.92
CA TRP A 52 8.99 8.80 -2.37
C TRP A 52 7.70 9.31 -3.02
N HIS A 53 6.53 8.99 -2.46
CA HIS A 53 5.24 9.51 -2.94
C HIS A 53 5.20 11.04 -2.88
N MET A 54 5.69 11.66 -1.80
CA MET A 54 5.77 13.13 -1.69
C MET A 54 6.62 13.77 -2.80
N ALA A 55 7.74 13.13 -3.17
CA ALA A 55 8.58 13.62 -4.26
C ALA A 55 7.88 13.46 -5.62
N ARG A 56 7.19 12.35 -5.83
CA ARG A 56 6.45 12.09 -7.08
C ARG A 56 5.23 13.01 -7.22
N GLU A 57 4.49 13.23 -6.15
CA GLU A 57 3.42 14.23 -6.13
C GLU A 57 3.96 15.61 -6.54
N HIS A 58 5.10 16.03 -5.99
CA HIS A 58 5.72 17.30 -6.37
C HIS A 58 6.00 17.37 -7.87
N GLN A 59 6.57 16.29 -8.46
CA GLN A 59 6.82 16.25 -9.91
C GLN A 59 5.53 16.25 -10.74
N LEU A 60 4.45 15.66 -10.26
CA LEU A 60 3.16 15.70 -10.96
C LEU A 60 2.53 17.11 -10.94
N LEU A 61 2.75 17.87 -9.88
CA LEU A 61 2.20 19.21 -9.71
C LEU A 61 3.01 20.32 -10.40
N TYR A 62 4.34 20.17 -10.41
CA TYR A 62 5.27 21.25 -10.84
C TYR A 62 6.13 20.88 -12.07
N GLY A 63 6.00 19.64 -12.58
CA GLY A 63 6.77 19.15 -13.72
C GLY A 63 8.02 18.36 -13.32
N TYR A 64 8.48 17.52 -14.25
CA TYR A 64 9.67 16.68 -14.03
C TYR A 64 10.98 17.48 -14.02
N GLU A 65 10.97 18.70 -14.51
CA GLU A 65 12.11 19.63 -14.51
C GLU A 65 12.44 20.15 -13.10
N ASP A 66 11.48 20.19 -12.17
CA ASP A 66 11.75 20.60 -10.78
C ASP A 66 12.28 19.44 -9.93
N VAL A 67 13.41 18.89 -10.38
CA VAL A 67 14.10 17.79 -9.69
C VAL A 67 14.53 18.18 -8.27
N LEU A 68 15.02 19.42 -8.08
CA LEU A 68 15.51 19.85 -6.77
C LEU A 68 14.38 20.10 -5.78
N GLY A 69 13.24 20.64 -6.23
CA GLY A 69 12.06 20.78 -5.40
C GLY A 69 11.53 19.43 -4.91
N ALA A 70 11.39 18.46 -5.83
CA ALA A 70 10.97 17.10 -5.51
C ALA A 70 11.96 16.40 -4.54
N PHE A 71 13.26 16.53 -4.79
CA PHE A 71 14.30 15.96 -3.92
C PHE A 71 14.26 16.57 -2.52
N THR A 72 14.12 17.88 -2.42
CA THR A 72 14.05 18.58 -1.13
C THR A 72 12.85 18.10 -0.29
N LYS A 73 11.70 17.89 -0.94
CA LYS A 73 10.51 17.29 -0.29
C LYS A 73 10.83 15.93 0.31
N PHE A 74 11.43 15.05 -0.51
CA PHE A 74 11.84 13.72 -0.05
C PHE A 74 12.83 13.79 1.11
N GLU A 75 13.94 14.49 0.92
CA GLU A 75 15.07 14.48 1.87
C GLU A 75 14.69 15.10 3.21
N THR A 76 13.96 16.20 3.19
CA THR A 76 13.48 16.86 4.42
C THR A 76 12.63 15.95 5.27
N GLU A 77 11.73 15.19 4.67
CA GLU A 77 10.88 14.24 5.40
C GLU A 77 11.69 13.03 5.85
N TYR A 78 12.41 12.39 4.92
CA TYR A 78 13.19 11.18 5.19
C TYR A 78 14.19 11.36 6.34
N ARG A 79 14.89 12.49 6.39
CA ARG A 79 15.90 12.80 7.42
C ARG A 79 15.32 13.00 8.82
N LYS A 80 14.00 13.09 8.99
CA LYS A 80 13.37 13.12 10.33
C LYS A 80 13.56 11.82 11.10
N LEU A 81 13.57 10.67 10.40
CA LEU A 81 13.72 9.34 11.02
C LEU A 81 15.04 8.64 10.67
N PHE A 82 15.62 8.94 9.51
CA PHE A 82 16.81 8.26 8.99
C PHE A 82 17.92 9.27 8.71
N PRO A 83 18.77 9.59 9.72
CA PRO A 83 19.88 10.53 9.55
C PRO A 83 20.98 9.96 8.63
N PRO A 84 21.91 10.79 8.10
CA PRO A 84 22.91 10.38 7.11
C PRO A 84 23.76 9.17 7.52
N GLU A 85 23.99 8.97 8.79
CA GLU A 85 24.78 7.86 9.32
C GLU A 85 24.13 6.49 9.05
N THR A 86 22.82 6.48 8.80
CA THR A 86 22.06 5.26 8.51
C THR A 86 22.09 4.85 7.03
N ASP A 87 22.59 5.70 6.13
CA ASP A 87 22.57 5.45 4.69
C ASP A 87 23.34 4.19 4.29
N ALA A 88 24.44 3.88 5.00
CA ALA A 88 25.19 2.64 4.74
C ALA A 88 24.39 1.37 5.05
N VAL A 89 23.47 1.44 6.02
CA VAL A 89 22.62 0.31 6.43
C VAL A 89 21.49 0.08 5.43
N TYR A 90 20.91 1.17 4.91
CA TYR A 90 19.71 1.13 4.07
C TYR A 90 19.99 1.22 2.56
N ASN A 91 21.27 1.21 2.19
CA ASN A 91 21.67 1.17 0.77
C ASN A 91 21.01 -0.02 0.04
N PRO A 92 20.44 0.17 -1.18
CA PRO A 92 20.48 1.37 -2.04
C PRO A 92 19.30 2.34 -1.87
N LYS A 93 18.36 2.12 -0.95
CA LYS A 93 17.19 3.00 -0.74
C LYS A 93 17.58 4.17 0.16
N VAL A 94 18.29 5.14 -0.41
CA VAL A 94 18.83 6.33 0.27
C VAL A 94 18.64 7.58 -0.59
N PRO A 95 18.72 8.81 -0.03
CA PRO A 95 18.48 10.04 -0.78
C PRO A 95 19.30 10.18 -2.06
N ALA A 96 20.56 9.77 -2.07
CA ALA A 96 21.38 9.86 -3.28
C ALA A 96 20.82 9.03 -4.45
N ALA A 97 20.19 7.86 -4.18
CA ALA A 97 19.51 7.05 -5.19
C ALA A 97 18.20 7.70 -5.65
N VAL A 98 17.50 8.39 -4.76
CA VAL A 98 16.27 9.13 -5.09
C VAL A 98 16.58 10.30 -6.03
N LEU A 99 17.63 11.06 -5.78
CA LEU A 99 18.05 12.12 -6.70
C LEU A 99 18.31 11.57 -8.11
N GLN A 100 18.98 10.42 -8.23
CA GLN A 100 19.20 9.77 -9.51
C GLN A 100 17.88 9.33 -10.18
N ALA A 101 16.91 8.81 -9.41
CA ALA A 101 15.60 8.44 -9.93
C ALA A 101 14.81 9.63 -10.47
N LEU A 102 14.81 10.75 -9.75
CA LEU A 102 14.12 11.98 -10.18
C LEU A 102 14.76 12.55 -11.46
N LEU A 103 16.08 12.50 -11.57
CA LEU A 103 16.81 12.87 -12.79
C LEU A 103 16.44 11.94 -13.97
N ASN A 104 16.27 10.64 -13.71
CA ASN A 104 15.89 9.69 -14.76
C ASN A 104 14.44 9.94 -15.23
N TYR A 105 13.49 10.30 -14.34
CA TYR A 105 12.16 10.73 -14.76
C TYR A 105 12.23 11.95 -15.69
N HIS A 106 13.03 12.95 -15.34
CA HIS A 106 13.20 14.14 -16.19
C HIS A 106 13.80 13.79 -17.56
N ASN A 107 14.84 12.97 -17.60
CA ASN A 107 15.61 12.69 -18.82
C ASN A 107 14.97 11.63 -19.72
N ASP A 108 14.42 10.57 -19.12
CA ASP A 108 14.02 9.36 -19.84
C ASP A 108 12.50 9.26 -20.05
N ARG A 109 11.72 10.10 -19.32
CA ARG A 109 10.25 10.06 -19.35
C ARG A 109 9.60 11.41 -19.67
N PRO A 110 10.13 12.22 -20.61
CA PRO A 110 9.61 13.56 -20.86
C PRO A 110 8.18 13.53 -21.43
N TYR A 111 7.77 12.44 -22.08
CA TYR A 111 6.45 12.31 -22.68
C TYR A 111 5.34 11.96 -21.69
N ASP A 112 5.66 11.45 -20.51
CA ASP A 112 4.69 11.03 -19.51
C ASP A 112 3.66 12.13 -19.20
N LEU A 113 4.10 13.38 -18.99
CA LEU A 113 3.26 14.54 -18.70
C LEU A 113 2.82 15.33 -19.95
N ILE A 114 3.25 14.92 -21.14
CA ILE A 114 2.75 15.42 -22.42
C ILE A 114 1.56 14.60 -22.88
N GLU A 115 1.60 13.30 -22.71
CA GLU A 115 0.54 12.36 -23.08
C GLU A 115 -0.57 12.28 -22.03
N ASN A 116 -0.23 12.56 -20.76
CA ASN A 116 -1.14 12.45 -19.64
C ASN A 116 -1.14 13.73 -18.80
N GLU A 117 -2.29 14.07 -18.29
CA GLU A 117 -2.45 15.16 -17.33
C GLU A 117 -3.05 14.66 -16.01
N VAL A 118 -2.70 15.32 -14.91
CA VAL A 118 -3.38 15.12 -13.62
C VAL A 118 -4.79 15.68 -13.75
N VAL A 119 -5.80 14.86 -13.50
CA VAL A 119 -7.21 15.28 -13.51
C VAL A 119 -7.42 16.42 -12.51
N GLU A 120 -8.16 17.44 -12.93
CA GLU A 120 -8.58 18.54 -12.06
C GLU A 120 -10.11 18.51 -11.90
N ILE A 121 -10.60 18.52 -10.67
CA ILE A 121 -12.02 18.58 -10.34
C ILE A 121 -12.23 19.76 -9.40
N ASP A 122 -13.14 20.65 -9.77
CA ASP A 122 -13.47 21.86 -9.00
C ASP A 122 -12.24 22.74 -8.68
N GLY A 123 -11.27 22.79 -9.58
CA GLY A 123 -10.02 23.57 -9.41
C GLY A 123 -8.97 22.88 -8.52
N VAL A 124 -9.17 21.60 -8.16
CA VAL A 124 -8.26 20.81 -7.35
C VAL A 124 -7.65 19.68 -8.18
N LYS A 125 -6.33 19.64 -8.25
CA LYS A 125 -5.63 18.52 -8.90
C LYS A 125 -5.75 17.26 -8.06
N MET A 126 -6.11 16.15 -8.72
CA MET A 126 -6.36 14.86 -8.08
C MET A 126 -5.06 14.11 -7.81
N THR A 127 -4.28 14.61 -6.84
CA THR A 127 -3.10 13.95 -6.26
C THR A 127 -3.34 13.67 -4.78
N GLU A 128 -2.77 12.59 -4.23
CA GLU A 128 -2.91 12.17 -2.84
C GLU A 128 -4.39 12.22 -2.37
N ILE A 129 -5.28 11.62 -3.14
CA ILE A 129 -6.73 11.65 -2.90
C ILE A 129 -7.09 10.53 -1.95
N SER A 130 -7.86 10.84 -0.92
CA SER A 130 -8.39 9.87 0.03
C SER A 130 -9.88 10.03 0.24
N GLY A 131 -10.52 9.01 0.80
CA GLY A 131 -11.93 9.02 1.11
C GLY A 131 -12.51 7.63 1.21
N THR A 132 -13.82 7.51 1.01
CA THR A 132 -14.54 6.24 1.03
C THR A 132 -15.20 5.95 -0.31
N VAL A 133 -15.27 4.65 -0.65
CA VAL A 133 -16.01 4.15 -1.81
C VAL A 133 -16.96 3.03 -1.35
N PRO A 134 -18.26 3.08 -1.69
CA PRO A 134 -19.20 2.02 -1.32
C PRO A 134 -18.90 0.73 -2.10
N VAL A 135 -19.06 -0.41 -1.44
CA VAL A 135 -18.97 -1.74 -2.07
C VAL A 135 -20.32 -2.46 -2.06
N ASP A 136 -21.23 -2.04 -1.18
CA ASP A 136 -22.64 -2.38 -1.16
C ASP A 136 -23.45 -1.27 -0.45
N ASP A 137 -24.72 -1.50 -0.17
CA ASP A 137 -25.63 -0.53 0.46
C ASP A 137 -25.23 -0.15 1.89
N HIS A 138 -24.35 -0.93 2.53
CA HIS A 138 -24.03 -0.80 3.96
C HIS A 138 -22.54 -0.63 4.24
N ARG A 139 -21.66 -1.12 3.35
CA ARG A 139 -20.21 -1.20 3.59
C ARG A 139 -19.43 -0.33 2.61
N LYS A 140 -18.36 0.27 3.12
CA LYS A 140 -17.44 1.11 2.35
C LYS A 140 -16.01 0.69 2.59
N LEU A 141 -15.16 0.89 1.58
CA LEU A 141 -13.71 0.82 1.73
C LEU A 141 -13.14 2.24 1.79
N HIS A 142 -12.17 2.44 2.66
CA HIS A 142 -11.30 3.61 2.58
C HIS A 142 -10.28 3.42 1.47
N TYR A 143 -9.96 4.49 0.77
CA TYR A 143 -8.95 4.49 -0.26
C TYR A 143 -8.02 5.69 -0.13
N LYS A 144 -6.79 5.52 -0.61
CA LYS A 144 -5.84 6.61 -0.82
C LYS A 144 -5.11 6.34 -2.13
N MET A 145 -5.38 7.17 -3.15
CA MET A 145 -4.76 7.08 -4.47
C MET A 145 -3.70 8.16 -4.63
N ASP A 146 -2.57 7.82 -5.23
CA ASP A 146 -1.48 8.76 -5.44
C ASP A 146 -1.87 9.84 -6.46
N SER A 147 -2.50 9.44 -7.57
CA SER A 147 -3.02 10.40 -8.55
C SER A 147 -4.08 9.79 -9.46
N ILE A 148 -4.93 10.64 -10.02
CA ILE A 148 -5.82 10.31 -11.13
C ILE A 148 -5.32 11.03 -12.37
N MET A 149 -5.13 10.25 -13.44
CA MET A 149 -4.57 10.70 -14.70
C MET A 149 -5.61 10.60 -15.82
N HIS A 150 -5.53 11.52 -16.77
CA HIS A 150 -6.28 11.51 -18.02
C HIS A 150 -5.29 11.36 -19.18
N HIS A 151 -5.44 10.31 -19.97
CA HIS A 151 -4.66 10.14 -21.20
C HIS A 151 -5.28 10.95 -22.32
N LEU A 152 -4.57 11.98 -22.80
CA LEU A 152 -5.11 13.03 -23.65
C LEU A 152 -5.50 12.58 -25.07
N GLN A 153 -4.75 11.63 -25.65
CA GLN A 153 -4.99 11.20 -27.02
C GLN A 153 -6.10 10.14 -27.13
N GLU A 154 -6.14 9.18 -26.20
CA GLU A 154 -7.10 8.08 -26.19
C GLU A 154 -8.32 8.35 -25.32
N ASP A 155 -8.35 9.48 -24.62
CA ASP A 155 -9.45 9.99 -23.80
C ASP A 155 -9.97 8.98 -22.77
N TYR A 156 -9.04 8.43 -21.93
CA TYR A 156 -9.39 7.55 -20.83
C TYR A 156 -8.75 7.99 -19.51
N PHE A 157 -9.35 7.54 -18.40
CA PHE A 157 -8.92 7.81 -17.03
C PHE A 157 -8.30 6.58 -16.40
N PHE A 158 -7.26 6.81 -15.62
CA PHE A 158 -6.55 5.76 -14.85
C PHE A 158 -5.87 6.36 -13.62
N SER A 159 -5.39 5.53 -12.70
CA SER A 159 -4.59 5.99 -11.57
C SER A 159 -3.13 5.63 -11.79
N TRP A 160 -2.20 6.56 -11.54
CA TRP A 160 -0.81 6.19 -11.26
C TRP A 160 -0.65 5.87 -9.78
N ASP A 161 0.02 4.75 -9.50
CA ASP A 161 0.40 4.31 -8.17
C ASP A 161 1.92 4.07 -8.12
N HIS A 162 2.62 4.79 -7.25
CA HIS A 162 4.07 4.81 -7.21
C HIS A 162 4.63 3.72 -6.30
N LYS A 163 5.46 2.82 -6.85
CA LYS A 163 6.09 1.72 -6.11
C LYS A 163 7.61 1.84 -6.10
N SER A 164 8.20 1.79 -4.89
CA SER A 164 9.65 1.83 -4.70
C SER A 164 10.19 0.46 -4.28
N THR A 165 11.24 -0.02 -4.96
CA THR A 165 11.84 -1.32 -4.67
C THR A 165 13.35 -1.31 -4.85
N THR A 166 14.02 -2.43 -4.59
CA THR A 166 15.44 -2.63 -4.93
C THR A 166 15.57 -3.40 -6.23
N GLY A 167 16.73 -3.34 -6.88
CA GLY A 167 16.98 -3.91 -8.21
C GLY A 167 16.59 -5.37 -8.36
N LYS A 168 16.83 -6.20 -7.34
CA LYS A 168 16.41 -7.60 -7.36
C LYS A 168 14.91 -7.78 -7.65
N TRP A 169 14.07 -7.00 -6.97
CA TRP A 169 12.61 -7.07 -7.10
C TRP A 169 12.09 -6.23 -8.27
N PHE A 170 12.88 -5.26 -8.72
CA PHE A 170 12.55 -4.48 -9.91
C PHE A 170 12.46 -5.33 -11.17
N HIS A 171 13.35 -6.31 -11.30
CA HIS A 171 13.41 -7.22 -12.45
C HIS A 171 12.51 -8.46 -12.31
N ASP A 172 11.89 -8.68 -11.14
CA ASP A 172 11.01 -9.84 -10.92
C ASP A 172 9.60 -9.59 -11.49
N THR A 173 9.32 -10.18 -12.65
CA THR A 173 8.04 -10.08 -13.33
C THR A 173 6.91 -10.85 -12.62
N ARG A 174 7.23 -11.79 -11.72
CA ARG A 174 6.21 -12.49 -10.92
C ARG A 174 5.58 -11.54 -9.92
N TRP A 175 6.39 -10.66 -9.34
CA TRP A 175 5.86 -9.60 -8.48
C TRP A 175 4.98 -8.63 -9.26
N ASP A 176 5.32 -8.32 -10.52
CA ASP A 176 4.47 -7.47 -11.38
C ASP A 176 3.10 -8.11 -11.61
N ALA A 177 3.04 -9.45 -11.72
CA ALA A 177 1.78 -10.17 -11.92
C ALA A 177 0.81 -10.04 -10.73
N GLU A 178 1.31 -9.84 -9.51
CA GLU A 178 0.49 -9.65 -8.32
C GLU A 178 -0.34 -8.36 -8.40
N TYR A 179 0.14 -7.32 -9.07
CA TYR A 179 -0.58 -6.05 -9.22
C TYR A 179 -1.92 -6.21 -9.95
N PHE A 180 -1.98 -7.11 -10.94
CA PHE A 180 -3.19 -7.29 -11.74
C PHE A 180 -4.38 -7.80 -10.93
N LEU A 181 -4.15 -8.56 -9.87
CA LEU A 181 -5.19 -9.16 -9.03
C LEU A 181 -5.27 -8.55 -7.62
N SER A 182 -4.44 -7.56 -7.30
CA SER A 182 -4.41 -6.95 -5.97
C SER A 182 -5.71 -6.25 -5.62
N ASN A 183 -6.07 -6.25 -4.32
CA ASN A 183 -7.22 -5.49 -3.83
C ASN A 183 -7.02 -3.99 -4.01
N GLN A 184 -5.79 -3.48 -3.94
CA GLN A 184 -5.49 -2.09 -4.20
C GLN A 184 -5.90 -1.68 -5.63
N ASN A 185 -5.50 -2.46 -6.64
CA ASN A 185 -5.91 -2.22 -8.03
C ASN A 185 -7.44 -2.23 -8.19
N GLY A 186 -8.10 -3.24 -7.61
CA GLY A 186 -9.55 -3.33 -7.66
C GLY A 186 -10.23 -2.13 -6.99
N THR A 187 -9.79 -1.76 -5.79
CA THR A 187 -10.34 -0.61 -5.06
C THR A 187 -10.20 0.68 -5.85
N TYR A 188 -9.01 0.95 -6.42
CA TYR A 188 -8.77 2.18 -7.17
C TYR A 188 -9.54 2.21 -8.49
N THR A 189 -9.61 1.09 -9.21
CA THR A 189 -10.45 0.98 -10.42
C THR A 189 -11.92 1.21 -10.10
N HIS A 190 -12.40 0.68 -8.97
CA HIS A 190 -13.77 0.90 -8.50
C HIS A 190 -14.04 2.37 -8.15
N CYS A 191 -13.10 3.04 -7.50
CA CYS A 191 -13.18 4.49 -7.28
C CYS A 191 -13.32 5.25 -8.60
N LEU A 192 -12.52 4.90 -9.60
CA LEU A 192 -12.61 5.53 -10.92
C LEU A 192 -13.96 5.28 -11.60
N TYR A 193 -14.57 4.09 -11.45
CA TYR A 193 -15.92 3.81 -11.95
C TYR A 193 -17.00 4.65 -11.27
N CYS A 194 -16.82 4.98 -10.00
CA CYS A 194 -17.72 5.91 -9.29
C CYS A 194 -17.54 7.37 -9.74
N MET A 195 -16.40 7.73 -10.33
CA MET A 195 -16.08 9.10 -10.74
C MET A 195 -16.33 9.36 -12.22
N PHE A 196 -16.05 8.37 -13.09
CA PHE A 196 -16.02 8.53 -14.55
C PHE A 196 -16.88 7.47 -15.25
N PRO A 197 -17.27 7.70 -16.54
CA PRO A 197 -17.92 6.67 -17.35
C PRO A 197 -17.05 5.41 -17.43
N ILE A 198 -17.64 4.23 -17.22
CA ILE A 198 -16.92 2.96 -17.14
C ILE A 198 -16.11 2.68 -18.41
N GLU A 199 -16.67 3.03 -19.58
CA GLU A 199 -16.04 2.87 -20.90
C GLU A 199 -14.77 3.72 -21.07
N LYS A 200 -14.61 4.77 -20.24
CA LYS A 200 -13.44 5.64 -20.22
C LYS A 200 -12.44 5.31 -19.10
N VAL A 201 -12.70 4.31 -18.29
CA VAL A 201 -11.80 3.90 -17.22
C VAL A 201 -10.98 2.69 -17.63
N ARG A 202 -9.66 2.72 -17.38
CA ARG A 202 -8.75 1.60 -17.63
C ARG A 202 -8.31 0.89 -16.33
N GLY A 203 -8.17 1.60 -15.23
CA GLY A 203 -7.74 1.05 -13.95
C GLY A 203 -6.47 1.68 -13.41
N VAL A 204 -5.48 0.88 -13.02
CA VAL A 204 -4.25 1.36 -12.37
C VAL A 204 -3.03 1.05 -13.22
N GLU A 205 -2.16 2.03 -13.36
CA GLU A 205 -0.82 1.86 -13.86
C GLU A 205 0.18 2.03 -12.71
N PHE A 206 0.92 0.97 -12.40
CA PHE A 206 1.92 0.98 -11.35
C PHE A 206 3.25 1.53 -11.87
N CYS A 207 3.65 2.70 -11.34
CA CYS A 207 4.91 3.36 -11.65
C CYS A 207 6.01 2.82 -10.72
N LYS A 208 6.66 1.74 -11.13
CA LYS A 208 7.67 1.03 -10.35
C LYS A 208 9.06 1.64 -10.56
N VAL A 209 9.73 2.00 -9.47
CA VAL A 209 11.13 2.42 -9.46
C VAL A 209 11.98 1.41 -8.71
N GLY A 210 13.11 0.99 -9.29
CA GLY A 210 14.07 0.07 -8.69
C GLY A 210 15.39 0.76 -8.40
N PHE A 211 15.77 0.81 -7.13
CA PHE A 211 17.02 1.41 -6.67
C PHE A 211 18.13 0.39 -6.58
N GLU A 212 19.31 0.72 -7.14
CA GLU A 212 20.50 -0.12 -7.14
C GLU A 212 21.75 0.70 -6.83
N PHE A 213 22.71 0.07 -6.18
CA PHE A 213 24.09 0.58 -6.10
C PHE A 213 25.01 -0.37 -6.84
N LEU A 214 25.52 0.09 -7.98
CA LEU A 214 26.42 -0.70 -8.82
C LEU A 214 27.86 -0.43 -8.43
N GLN A 215 28.58 -1.50 -8.10
CA GLN A 215 30.02 -1.43 -7.85
C GLN A 215 30.79 -1.45 -9.18
N ARG A 216 31.95 -0.82 -9.19
CA ARG A 216 32.85 -0.87 -10.35
C ARG A 216 33.32 -2.30 -10.63
N SER A 217 33.13 -2.77 -11.85
CA SER A 217 33.51 -4.10 -12.27
C SER A 217 33.97 -4.09 -13.74
N SER A 218 34.45 -5.21 -14.24
CA SER A 218 34.77 -5.37 -15.70
C SER A 218 33.55 -5.14 -16.61
N LYS A 219 32.36 -5.39 -16.12
CA LYS A 219 31.09 -5.15 -16.83
C LYS A 219 30.51 -3.75 -16.58
N ASN A 220 30.90 -3.10 -15.50
CA ASN A 220 30.35 -1.82 -15.05
C ASN A 220 31.50 -0.83 -14.85
N ARG A 221 31.67 0.12 -15.76
CA ARG A 221 32.80 1.05 -15.74
C ARG A 221 32.63 2.17 -14.70
N SER A 222 31.39 2.44 -14.26
CA SER A 222 31.10 3.43 -13.24
C SER A 222 30.49 2.79 -11.99
N ALA A 223 30.98 3.16 -10.80
CA ALA A 223 30.28 2.90 -9.55
C ALA A 223 29.29 4.03 -9.28
N GLY A 224 28.15 3.71 -8.66
CA GLY A 224 27.19 4.74 -8.29
C GLY A 224 25.77 4.21 -8.12
N TYR A 225 24.89 5.12 -7.78
CA TYR A 225 23.46 4.84 -7.69
C TYR A 225 22.83 4.81 -9.08
N HIS A 226 21.96 3.84 -9.28
CA HIS A 226 21.15 3.69 -10.46
C HIS A 226 19.70 3.51 -10.07
N ALA A 227 18.78 3.98 -10.92
CA ALA A 227 17.36 3.79 -10.75
C ALA A 227 16.73 3.39 -12.07
N GLY A 228 16.09 2.21 -12.08
CA GLY A 228 15.25 1.78 -13.19
C GLY A 228 13.84 2.29 -13.02
N ILE A 229 13.17 2.64 -14.11
CA ILE A 229 11.76 3.06 -14.12
C ILE A 229 10.98 2.12 -15.05
N ARG A 230 9.85 1.61 -14.57
CA ARG A 230 8.92 0.81 -15.37
C ARG A 230 7.49 1.20 -15.04
N HIS A 231 6.68 1.33 -16.07
CA HIS A 231 5.25 1.47 -15.95
C HIS A 231 4.59 0.11 -16.25
N ILE A 232 3.68 -0.31 -15.40
CA ILE A 232 2.99 -1.59 -15.47
C ILE A 232 1.50 -1.30 -15.53
N PRO A 233 0.89 -1.28 -16.74
CA PRO A 233 -0.54 -1.02 -16.90
C PRO A 233 -1.32 -2.27 -16.46
N ALA A 234 -1.69 -2.32 -15.20
CA ALA A 234 -2.52 -3.38 -14.62
C ALA A 234 -4.01 -3.05 -14.80
N PHE A 235 -4.40 -2.79 -16.03
CA PHE A 235 -5.76 -2.43 -16.40
C PHE A 235 -6.74 -3.60 -16.20
N LYS A 236 -7.99 -3.27 -15.89
CA LYS A 236 -9.04 -4.25 -15.60
C LYS A 236 -10.26 -4.04 -16.48
N GLU A 237 -10.73 -5.12 -17.05
CA GLU A 237 -12.03 -5.15 -17.73
C GLU A 237 -13.19 -5.24 -16.72
N PRO A 238 -14.40 -4.78 -17.09
CA PRO A 238 -15.57 -4.79 -16.20
C PRO A 238 -15.88 -6.16 -15.58
N ASP A 239 -15.71 -7.26 -16.33
CA ASP A 239 -15.94 -8.60 -15.82
C ASP A 239 -14.96 -8.98 -14.69
N ALA A 240 -13.69 -8.58 -14.82
CA ALA A 240 -12.70 -8.76 -13.78
C ALA A 240 -13.02 -7.93 -12.52
N MET A 241 -13.63 -6.76 -12.71
CA MET A 241 -14.10 -5.92 -11.60
C MET A 241 -15.31 -6.52 -10.88
N ASN A 242 -16.22 -7.17 -11.60
CA ASN A 242 -17.33 -7.90 -10.99
C ASN A 242 -16.81 -9.04 -10.09
N VAL A 243 -15.80 -9.78 -10.55
CA VAL A 243 -15.15 -10.83 -9.73
C VAL A 243 -14.48 -10.25 -8.50
N TRP A 244 -13.74 -9.13 -8.66
CA TRP A 244 -13.11 -8.45 -7.54
C TRP A 244 -14.13 -8.00 -6.49
N LEU A 245 -15.21 -7.35 -6.90
CA LEU A 245 -16.24 -6.86 -5.98
C LEU A 245 -16.90 -8.02 -5.24
N TRP A 246 -17.21 -9.10 -5.94
CA TRP A 246 -17.77 -10.30 -5.31
C TRP A 246 -16.82 -10.86 -4.25
N ASN A 247 -15.52 -10.96 -4.55
CA ASN A 247 -14.51 -11.42 -3.59
C ASN A 247 -14.42 -10.51 -2.37
N VAL A 248 -14.45 -9.19 -2.57
CA VAL A 248 -14.42 -8.22 -1.45
C VAL A 248 -15.61 -8.41 -0.53
N LEU A 249 -16.81 -8.56 -1.08
CA LEU A 249 -18.02 -8.81 -0.29
C LEU A 249 -17.92 -10.12 0.51
N ASP A 250 -17.36 -11.17 -0.10
CA ASP A 250 -17.15 -12.45 0.58
C ASP A 250 -16.12 -12.35 1.70
N TYR A 251 -15.00 -11.64 1.47
CA TYR A 251 -14.00 -11.37 2.52
C TYR A 251 -14.60 -10.60 3.71
N LEU A 252 -15.42 -9.58 3.45
CA LEU A 252 -16.07 -8.82 4.50
C LEU A 252 -17.04 -9.68 5.32
N ASN A 253 -17.83 -10.53 4.64
CA ASN A 253 -18.70 -11.49 5.32
C ASN A 253 -17.90 -12.50 6.16
N ASP A 254 -16.74 -12.93 5.67
CA ASP A 254 -15.87 -13.85 6.40
C ASP A 254 -15.24 -13.20 7.63
N ILE A 255 -14.84 -11.92 7.52
CA ILE A 255 -14.34 -11.14 8.66
C ILE A 255 -15.43 -11.02 9.73
N GLU A 256 -16.64 -10.62 9.35
CA GLU A 256 -17.80 -10.51 10.26
C GLU A 256 -18.08 -11.85 10.98
N ARG A 257 -18.05 -12.96 10.22
CA ARG A 257 -18.24 -14.30 10.80
C ARG A 257 -17.12 -14.67 11.79
N ASP A 258 -15.87 -14.32 11.52
CA ASP A 258 -14.78 -14.58 12.45
C ASP A 258 -14.83 -13.64 13.66
N MET A 259 -15.34 -12.42 13.52
CA MET A 259 -15.65 -11.54 14.65
C MET A 259 -16.74 -12.14 15.55
N ASP A 260 -17.80 -12.69 14.98
CA ASP A 260 -18.85 -13.39 15.74
C ASP A 260 -18.28 -14.60 16.51
N ARG A 261 -17.41 -15.39 15.88
CA ARG A 261 -16.70 -16.49 16.56
C ARG A 261 -15.82 -15.99 17.69
N LEU A 262 -15.14 -14.85 17.50
CA LEU A 262 -14.32 -14.23 18.52
C LEU A 262 -15.14 -13.83 19.74
N HIS A 263 -16.33 -13.24 19.55
CA HIS A 263 -17.25 -12.88 20.63
C HIS A 263 -17.73 -14.08 21.47
N HIS A 264 -17.73 -15.28 20.89
CA HIS A 264 -18.09 -16.52 21.56
C HIS A 264 -16.87 -17.29 22.09
N SER A 265 -15.65 -16.78 21.90
CA SER A 265 -14.40 -17.39 22.35
C SER A 265 -13.98 -16.87 23.74
N SER A 266 -13.30 -17.69 24.50
CA SER A 266 -12.79 -17.33 25.84
C SER A 266 -11.33 -17.77 26.05
N GLU A 267 -10.68 -17.22 27.08
CA GLU A 267 -9.36 -17.68 27.53
C GLU A 267 -9.38 -19.16 27.96
N GLY A 268 -10.53 -19.68 28.40
CA GLY A 268 -10.68 -21.08 28.82
C GLY A 268 -10.69 -22.09 27.69
N ASP A 269 -10.82 -21.63 26.44
CA ASP A 269 -10.83 -22.51 25.28
C ASP A 269 -9.41 -23.06 25.01
N SER A 270 -9.34 -24.30 24.56
CA SER A 270 -8.04 -24.92 24.23
C SER A 270 -7.43 -24.35 22.94
N VAL A 271 -8.26 -23.84 22.02
CA VAL A 271 -7.86 -23.29 20.71
C VAL A 271 -8.75 -22.10 20.37
N LEU A 272 -8.19 -21.07 19.79
CA LEU A 272 -8.98 -19.99 19.17
C LEU A 272 -9.51 -20.46 17.82
N MET A 273 -10.85 -20.65 17.73
CA MET A 273 -11.53 -21.12 16.52
C MET A 273 -11.75 -20.03 15.47
N ALA A 274 -11.68 -18.74 15.85
CA ALA A 274 -11.69 -17.61 14.95
C ALA A 274 -10.28 -17.36 14.37
N PHE A 275 -10.22 -16.69 13.24
CA PHE A 275 -8.97 -16.24 12.62
C PHE A 275 -7.97 -17.38 12.36
N GLN A 276 -8.27 -18.22 11.41
CA GLN A 276 -7.46 -19.39 11.08
C GLN A 276 -6.05 -19.04 10.61
N LEU A 277 -5.09 -19.94 10.90
CA LEU A 277 -3.72 -19.86 10.39
C LEU A 277 -3.65 -20.20 8.90
N ASN A 278 -2.79 -19.46 8.16
CA ASN A 278 -2.32 -19.86 6.84
C ASN A 278 -0.80 -20.15 6.90
N PRO A 279 -0.37 -21.39 7.14
CA PRO A 279 1.05 -21.72 7.29
C PRO A 279 1.92 -21.38 6.07
N LYS A 280 1.33 -21.36 4.87
CA LYS A 280 2.04 -21.04 3.62
C LYS A 280 2.53 -19.60 3.56
N SER A 281 1.89 -18.67 4.30
CA SER A 281 2.28 -17.26 4.34
C SER A 281 3.35 -16.92 5.38
N CYS A 282 3.65 -17.84 6.33
CA CYS A 282 4.53 -17.55 7.46
C CYS A 282 5.98 -17.24 7.05
N THR A 283 6.45 -17.80 5.95
CA THR A 283 7.83 -17.64 5.46
C THR A 283 7.92 -16.72 4.23
N SER A 284 6.80 -16.12 3.82
CA SER A 284 6.77 -15.19 2.69
C SER A 284 7.59 -13.93 2.99
N TYR A 285 8.29 -13.39 1.98
CA TYR A 285 9.16 -12.21 2.08
C TYR A 285 10.25 -12.36 3.16
N LYS A 286 10.21 -11.51 4.19
CA LYS A 286 11.14 -11.50 5.34
C LYS A 286 10.64 -12.37 6.52
N GLY A 287 9.54 -13.10 6.32
CA GLY A 287 8.86 -13.86 7.36
C GLY A 287 7.75 -13.06 8.06
N CYS A 288 6.86 -13.79 8.74
CA CYS A 288 5.77 -13.20 9.50
C CYS A 288 6.27 -12.80 10.91
N PRO A 289 6.06 -11.57 11.39
CA PRO A 289 6.51 -11.15 12.72
C PRO A 289 5.82 -11.91 13.86
N PHE A 290 4.69 -12.56 13.57
CA PHE A 290 3.89 -13.31 14.56
C PHE A 290 4.16 -14.84 14.53
N HIS A 291 5.13 -15.30 13.73
CA HIS A 291 5.39 -16.73 13.52
C HIS A 291 5.59 -17.48 14.84
N GLU A 292 6.45 -16.97 15.73
CA GLU A 292 6.77 -17.63 17.00
C GLU A 292 5.54 -17.71 17.94
N TYR A 293 4.67 -16.70 17.90
CA TYR A 293 3.43 -16.72 18.70
C TYR A 293 2.44 -17.74 18.17
N CYS A 294 2.35 -17.90 16.84
CA CYS A 294 1.51 -18.93 16.24
C CYS A 294 1.99 -20.35 16.55
N LEU A 295 3.31 -20.55 16.71
CA LEU A 295 3.87 -21.84 17.14
C LEU A 295 3.60 -22.13 18.62
N ALA A 296 3.66 -21.09 19.46
CA ALA A 296 3.59 -21.24 20.91
C ALA A 296 2.16 -21.18 21.49
N TRP A 297 1.22 -20.54 20.80
CA TRP A 297 -0.10 -20.20 21.34
C TRP A 297 -1.23 -20.79 20.52
N ALA A 298 -1.83 -21.87 21.01
CA ALA A 298 -3.05 -22.44 20.41
C ALA A 298 -4.26 -21.50 20.58
N ASN A 299 -4.37 -20.88 21.77
CA ASN A 299 -5.34 -19.83 22.05
C ASN A 299 -4.62 -18.54 22.47
N PRO A 300 -4.43 -17.56 21.56
CA PRO A 300 -3.80 -16.28 21.88
C PRO A 300 -4.53 -15.46 22.95
N LEU A 301 -5.84 -15.64 23.15
CA LEU A 301 -6.62 -14.90 24.16
C LEU A 301 -6.06 -15.07 25.57
N GLN A 302 -5.37 -16.18 25.85
CA GLN A 302 -4.71 -16.43 27.13
C GLN A 302 -3.51 -15.51 27.39
N ARG A 303 -3.01 -14.79 26.37
CA ARG A 303 -1.75 -14.06 26.43
C ARG A 303 -1.78 -12.70 25.75
N CYS A 304 -2.95 -12.22 25.31
CA CYS A 304 -3.08 -10.98 24.54
C CYS A 304 -3.42 -9.75 25.38
N ALA A 305 -3.37 -9.84 26.70
CA ALA A 305 -3.61 -8.71 27.61
C ALA A 305 -2.61 -7.57 27.40
N GLU A 306 -1.37 -7.92 27.02
CA GLU A 306 -0.30 -6.98 26.70
C GLU A 306 0.41 -7.42 25.42
N PRO A 307 0.93 -6.46 24.61
CA PRO A 307 1.71 -6.80 23.45
C PRO A 307 3.01 -7.49 23.86
N PRO A 308 3.53 -8.44 23.07
CA PRO A 308 4.84 -9.04 23.33
C PRO A 308 5.97 -8.00 23.25
N ILE A 309 7.12 -8.33 23.86
CA ILE A 309 8.33 -7.50 23.78
C ILE A 309 8.68 -7.24 22.31
N GLY A 310 8.95 -5.98 21.97
CA GLY A 310 9.25 -5.53 20.61
C GLY A 310 8.01 -5.15 19.80
N PHE A 311 6.84 -5.16 20.44
CA PHE A 311 5.58 -4.69 19.84
C PHE A 311 4.93 -3.61 20.72
N ARG A 312 4.22 -2.68 20.05
CA ARG A 312 3.32 -1.71 20.67
C ARG A 312 1.89 -1.96 20.19
N VAL A 313 0.92 -1.40 20.90
CA VAL A 313 -0.47 -1.37 20.44
C VAL A 313 -0.69 -0.10 19.64
N GLU A 314 -1.04 -0.28 18.37
CA GLU A 314 -1.37 0.80 17.45
C GLU A 314 -2.38 0.28 16.43
N HIS A 315 -3.63 0.67 16.60
CA HIS A 315 -4.70 0.24 15.69
C HIS A 315 -4.61 1.00 14.38
N TRP A 316 -4.55 0.26 13.29
CA TRP A 316 -4.56 0.84 11.95
C TRP A 316 -5.91 1.49 11.67
N ASP A 317 -5.86 2.78 11.43
CA ASP A 317 -7.02 3.58 11.06
C ASP A 317 -6.82 4.17 9.65
N PRO A 318 -7.44 3.60 8.61
CA PRO A 318 -7.38 4.16 7.27
C PRO A 318 -7.89 5.60 7.18
N SER A 319 -8.85 5.99 8.04
CA SER A 319 -9.39 7.36 8.04
C SER A 319 -8.37 8.41 8.52
N ALA A 320 -7.43 8.00 9.38
CA ALA A 320 -6.33 8.88 9.82
C ALA A 320 -5.31 9.16 8.71
N MET A 321 -5.33 8.40 7.61
CA MET A 321 -4.50 8.60 6.43
C MET A 321 -5.13 9.56 5.41
N GLU A 322 -6.30 10.10 5.71
CA GLU A 322 -6.98 11.05 4.86
C GLU A 322 -6.14 12.31 4.67
N THR A 323 -6.14 12.80 3.44
CA THR A 323 -5.40 13.99 3.02
C THR A 323 -6.33 15.20 2.92
N THR A 324 -5.79 16.35 2.55
CA THR A 324 -6.59 17.56 2.29
C THR A 324 -7.55 17.38 1.10
N ASN A 325 -7.23 16.47 0.17
CA ASN A 325 -8.07 16.13 -0.99
C ASN A 325 -9.01 14.96 -0.65
N LYS A 326 -9.87 15.17 0.34
CA LYS A 326 -10.85 14.16 0.71
C LYS A 326 -12.03 14.14 -0.26
N LYS A 327 -12.39 12.95 -0.74
CA LYS A 327 -13.55 12.72 -1.61
C LYS A 327 -14.24 11.40 -1.25
N ASP A 328 -15.38 11.49 -0.56
CA ASP A 328 -16.25 10.33 -0.36
C ASP A 328 -17.07 10.10 -1.63
N LEU A 329 -17.06 8.88 -2.12
CA LEU A 329 -17.70 8.50 -3.38
C LEU A 329 -19.04 7.82 -3.11
N GLU A 330 -19.92 7.85 -4.11
CA GLU A 330 -21.20 7.16 -4.14
C GLU A 330 -21.25 6.27 -5.40
N PHE A 331 -22.14 5.29 -5.42
CA PHE A 331 -22.43 4.55 -6.65
C PHE A 331 -22.95 5.53 -7.70
N ARG A 332 -22.47 5.35 -8.93
CA ARG A 332 -22.86 6.17 -10.08
C ARG A 332 -24.07 5.59 -10.77
#